data_509133830b642ff88ea4fe62503b77da
#
_entry.id   509133830b642ff88ea4fe62503b77da
#
_cell.length_a   1.000
_cell.length_b   1.000
_cell.length_c   1.000
_cell.angle_alpha   90.00
_cell.angle_beta   90.00
_cell.angle_gamma   90.00
#
_symmetry.space_group_name_H-M   'P 1'
#
loop_
_entity.id
_entity.type
_entity.pdbx_description
1 polymer ?
#
loop_
_entity_poly.entity_id
_entity_poly.type
_entity_poly.pdbx_seq_one_letter_code
_entity_poly.pdbx_strand_id
1 'polypeptide(L)'
;MNKTTINTTATAAVNAKFPAKYYDRQLLESAKTRFVHAEFGQKRPIPRNSGKYVNFRRWNLFDPETAISGLVEGETPTGQTLSQTDVEAEVKQYGAYVEVSDLLDLTAYDEVINDSAELLGEQLGTVVEWITRDAMCAGSNVQYAGGRAGRNALTSEDRLTTTEIRKA
;
A
#
# COMPACT_ATOMS: atom_id res chain seq x y z
N MET A 1 -20.47 -23.49 21.47
CA MET A 1 -20.31 -22.62 20.27
C MET A 1 -21.39 -21.54 20.37
N ASN A 2 -20.98 -20.37 20.82
CA ASN A 2 -21.90 -19.23 21.00
C ASN A 2 -22.00 -18.52 19.64
N LYS A 3 -23.10 -18.69 18.94
CA LYS A 3 -23.41 -17.91 17.76
C LYS A 3 -23.77 -16.50 18.23
N THR A 4 -22.85 -15.57 18.12
CA THR A 4 -23.14 -14.15 18.26
C THR A 4 -24.15 -13.79 17.16
N THR A 5 -25.38 -13.54 17.53
CA THR A 5 -26.45 -13.10 16.63
C THR A 5 -26.12 -11.64 16.28
N ILE A 6 -25.47 -11.47 15.16
CA ILE A 6 -25.17 -10.14 14.62
C ILE A 6 -26.46 -9.65 13.97
N ASN A 7 -26.89 -8.47 14.39
CA ASN A 7 -27.93 -7.67 13.77
C ASN A 7 -29.38 -8.06 14.07
N THR A 8 -29.84 -7.63 15.18
CA THR A 8 -31.26 -7.40 15.35
C THR A 8 -31.61 -5.98 14.88
N THR A 9 -32.89 -5.80 14.50
CA THR A 9 -33.45 -4.51 14.03
C THR A 9 -33.24 -3.37 15.05
N ALA A 10 -33.01 -3.69 16.33
CA ALA A 10 -32.65 -2.74 17.38
C ALA A 10 -31.25 -2.11 17.17
N THR A 11 -30.27 -2.88 16.71
CA THR A 11 -28.92 -2.38 16.41
C THR A 11 -28.95 -1.42 15.21
N ALA A 12 -29.80 -1.70 14.23
CA ALA A 12 -30.01 -0.80 13.11
C ALA A 12 -30.65 0.54 13.52
N ALA A 13 -31.54 0.52 14.53
CA ALA A 13 -32.18 1.74 15.03
C ALA A 13 -31.24 2.61 15.88
N VAL A 14 -30.28 2.00 16.59
CA VAL A 14 -29.26 2.73 17.36
C VAL A 14 -28.25 3.36 16.41
N ASN A 15 -27.82 2.64 15.36
CA ASN A 15 -26.93 3.17 14.33
C ASN A 15 -27.55 4.30 13.50
N ALA A 16 -28.88 4.41 13.46
CA ALA A 16 -29.58 5.53 12.82
C ALA A 16 -29.49 6.85 13.62
N LYS A 17 -29.15 6.81 14.89
CA LYS A 17 -29.04 7.99 15.76
C LYS A 17 -27.71 8.74 15.59
N PHE A 18 -26.65 8.05 15.13
CA PHE A 18 -25.35 8.67 14.92
C PHE A 18 -25.06 8.70 13.42
N PRO A 19 -24.76 9.85 12.83
CA PRO A 19 -24.44 9.91 11.41
C PRO A 19 -23.07 9.26 11.17
N ALA A 20 -23.11 7.96 10.81
CA ALA A 20 -21.91 7.16 10.50
C ALA A 20 -20.93 7.88 9.56
N LYS A 21 -21.43 8.73 8.65
CA LYS A 21 -20.65 9.56 7.75
C LYS A 21 -19.75 10.59 8.44
N TYR A 22 -20.12 11.06 9.63
CA TYR A 22 -19.30 12.02 10.38
C TYR A 22 -18.06 11.35 10.96
N TYR A 23 -18.23 10.21 11.61
CA TYR A 23 -17.12 9.44 12.19
C TYR A 23 -16.19 8.87 11.12
N ASP A 24 -16.74 8.38 10.01
CA ASP A 24 -15.95 7.92 8.86
C ASP A 24 -15.05 9.03 8.32
N ARG A 25 -15.56 10.27 8.26
CA ARG A 25 -14.79 11.41 7.79
C ARG A 25 -13.65 11.78 8.74
N GLN A 26 -13.91 11.83 10.04
CA GLN A 26 -12.91 12.13 11.06
C GLN A 26 -11.79 11.07 11.08
N LEU A 27 -12.16 9.79 11.04
CA LEU A 27 -11.24 8.68 10.94
C LEU A 27 -10.32 8.80 9.71
N LEU A 28 -10.90 9.10 8.55
CA LEU A 28 -10.13 9.26 7.30
C LEU A 28 -9.21 10.49 7.32
N GLU A 29 -9.63 11.59 7.95
CA GLU A 29 -8.79 12.78 8.10
C GLU A 29 -7.58 12.50 9.00
N SER A 30 -7.76 11.82 10.13
CA SER A 30 -6.68 11.39 11.02
C SER A 30 -5.73 10.42 10.35
N ALA A 31 -6.24 9.47 9.54
CA ALA A 31 -5.43 8.50 8.81
C ALA A 31 -4.57 9.15 7.71
N LYS A 32 -5.10 10.15 6.98
CA LYS A 32 -4.41 10.78 5.84
C LYS A 32 -3.09 11.44 6.22
N THR A 33 -2.98 11.98 7.41
CA THR A 33 -1.76 12.66 7.89
C THR A 33 -0.57 11.71 8.03
N ARG A 34 -0.81 10.40 8.03
CA ARG A 34 0.21 9.36 8.21
C ARG A 34 0.70 8.73 6.91
N PHE A 35 0.03 9.00 5.78
CA PHE A 35 0.39 8.38 4.49
C PHE A 35 1.53 9.15 3.81
N VAL A 36 2.72 8.58 3.84
CA VAL A 36 3.91 9.11 3.15
C VAL A 36 4.32 8.19 2.01
N HIS A 37 4.58 6.92 2.27
CA HIS A 37 5.09 5.98 1.27
C HIS A 37 4.07 5.63 0.18
N ALA A 38 2.77 5.64 0.51
CA ALA A 38 1.70 5.35 -0.44
C ALA A 38 1.59 6.36 -1.60
N GLU A 39 2.20 7.55 -1.48
CA GLU A 39 2.20 8.56 -2.55
C GLU A 39 3.12 8.19 -3.71
N PHE A 40 4.17 7.42 -3.44
CA PHE A 40 5.16 7.00 -4.46
C PHE A 40 4.71 5.77 -5.25
N GLY A 41 3.62 5.12 -4.85
CA GLY A 41 3.08 3.93 -5.50
C GLY A 41 2.13 4.23 -6.65
N GLN A 42 2.08 3.33 -7.64
CA GLN A 42 1.08 3.39 -8.69
C GLN A 42 -0.30 3.01 -8.13
N LYS A 43 -1.24 3.95 -8.17
CA LYS A 43 -2.62 3.73 -7.69
C LYS A 43 -3.50 3.20 -8.81
N ARG A 44 -4.19 2.08 -8.57
CA ARG A 44 -5.15 1.50 -9.50
C ARG A 44 -6.45 1.16 -8.77
N PRO A 45 -7.57 1.80 -9.11
CA PRO A 45 -8.86 1.47 -8.52
C PRO A 45 -9.34 0.11 -9.01
N ILE A 46 -9.95 -0.66 -8.12
CA ILE A 46 -10.58 -1.93 -8.45
C ILE A 46 -12.07 -1.71 -8.62
N PRO A 47 -12.66 -2.05 -9.77
CA PRO A 47 -14.10 -2.01 -9.95
C PRO A 47 -14.80 -2.98 -9.00
N ARG A 48 -16.04 -2.68 -8.61
CA ARG A 48 -16.85 -3.61 -7.82
C ARG A 48 -17.04 -4.91 -8.60
N ASN A 49 -17.00 -6.05 -7.92
CA ASN A 49 -17.17 -7.40 -8.48
C ASN A 49 -16.06 -7.88 -9.42
N SER A 50 -14.86 -7.28 -9.38
CA SER A 50 -13.72 -7.64 -10.23
C SER A 50 -12.74 -8.64 -9.61
N GLY A 51 -13.12 -9.28 -8.49
CA GLY A 51 -12.24 -10.24 -7.81
C GLY A 51 -11.25 -9.59 -6.85
N LYS A 52 -10.31 -10.39 -6.33
CA LYS A 52 -9.33 -9.99 -5.32
C LYS A 52 -7.96 -9.62 -5.89
N TYR A 53 -7.74 -9.87 -7.17
CA TYR A 53 -6.43 -9.74 -7.79
C TYR A 53 -6.40 -8.60 -8.80
N VAL A 54 -5.31 -7.85 -8.79
CA VAL A 54 -5.03 -6.80 -9.78
C VAL A 54 -3.72 -7.11 -10.46
N ASN A 55 -3.74 -7.18 -11.80
CA ASN A 55 -2.55 -7.39 -12.58
C ASN A 55 -2.01 -6.07 -13.11
N PHE A 56 -0.75 -5.78 -12.78
CA PHE A 56 0.02 -4.69 -13.35
C PHE A 56 0.91 -5.25 -14.46
N ARG A 57 0.76 -4.72 -15.68
CA ARG A 57 1.57 -5.11 -16.83
C ARG A 57 2.64 -4.09 -17.10
N ARG A 58 3.85 -4.58 -17.28
CA ARG A 58 4.98 -3.78 -17.71
C ARG A 58 5.59 -4.41 -18.96
N TRP A 59 5.72 -3.60 -20.01
CA TRP A 59 6.48 -4.00 -21.19
C TRP A 59 7.97 -3.89 -20.88
N ASN A 60 8.70 -4.93 -21.26
CA ASN A 60 10.16 -4.90 -21.16
C ASN A 60 10.71 -4.02 -22.28
N LEU A 61 11.73 -3.27 -21.95
CA LEU A 61 12.44 -2.43 -22.93
C LEU A 61 13.14 -3.35 -23.94
N PHE A 62 13.18 -2.90 -25.18
CA PHE A 62 14.02 -3.54 -26.19
C PHE A 62 15.49 -3.30 -25.87
N ASP A 63 16.32 -4.28 -26.23
CA ASP A 63 17.76 -4.17 -26.10
C ASP A 63 18.29 -3.18 -27.16
N PRO A 64 18.87 -2.05 -26.74
CA PRO A 64 19.39 -1.06 -27.67
C PRO A 64 20.56 -1.59 -28.51
N GLU A 65 21.32 -2.60 -28.02
CA GLU A 65 22.44 -3.16 -28.74
C GLU A 65 22.03 -3.84 -30.04
N THR A 66 20.79 -4.37 -30.11
CA THR A 66 20.27 -4.99 -31.34
C THR A 66 19.99 -3.99 -32.47
N ALA A 67 19.88 -2.70 -32.15
CA ALA A 67 19.59 -1.64 -33.11
C ALA A 67 20.83 -0.77 -33.46
N ILE A 68 21.97 -1.03 -32.82
CA ILE A 68 23.21 -0.23 -33.03
C ILE A 68 23.82 -0.50 -34.41
N SER A 69 23.69 -1.71 -34.96
CA SER A 69 24.23 -2.02 -36.30
C SER A 69 23.38 -1.34 -37.35
N GLY A 70 24.07 -0.58 -38.24
CA GLY A 70 23.42 0.05 -39.39
C GLY A 70 22.72 -0.98 -40.29
N LEU A 71 21.63 -0.57 -40.90
CA LEU A 71 20.89 -1.42 -41.84
C LEU A 71 21.67 -1.57 -43.13
N VAL A 72 21.71 -2.79 -43.66
CA VAL A 72 22.29 -3.07 -44.97
C VAL A 72 21.21 -2.98 -46.03
N GLU A 73 21.50 -2.26 -47.12
CA GLU A 73 20.55 -2.11 -48.24
C GLU A 73 20.23 -3.47 -48.88
N GLY A 74 18.93 -3.77 -48.98
CA GLY A 74 18.45 -5.05 -49.55
C GLY A 74 18.30 -6.19 -48.54
N GLU A 75 18.69 -6.04 -47.28
CA GLU A 75 18.51 -7.06 -46.24
C GLU A 75 17.42 -6.64 -45.25
N THR A 76 16.52 -7.60 -44.93
CA THR A 76 15.51 -7.37 -43.91
C THR A 76 16.11 -7.57 -42.54
N PRO A 77 16.07 -6.57 -41.64
CA PRO A 77 16.62 -6.70 -40.28
C PRO A 77 15.85 -7.75 -39.48
N THR A 78 16.54 -8.32 -38.47
CA THR A 78 15.93 -9.26 -37.55
C THR A 78 14.87 -8.56 -36.69
N GLY A 79 13.65 -9.09 -36.70
CA GLY A 79 12.55 -8.55 -35.90
C GLY A 79 12.78 -8.76 -34.40
N GLN A 80 12.37 -7.78 -33.59
CA GLN A 80 12.37 -7.89 -32.13
C GLN A 80 11.02 -8.39 -31.62
N THR A 81 11.05 -9.20 -30.57
CA THR A 81 9.84 -9.77 -29.97
C THR A 81 9.43 -8.95 -28.74
N LEU A 82 8.18 -8.55 -28.67
CA LEU A 82 7.60 -7.90 -27.51
C LEU A 82 7.51 -8.89 -26.35
N SER A 83 8.06 -8.52 -25.19
CA SER A 83 7.92 -9.28 -23.96
C SER A 83 7.29 -8.42 -22.86
N GLN A 84 6.47 -9.04 -22.02
CA GLN A 84 5.82 -8.35 -20.90
C GLN A 84 6.05 -9.10 -19.60
N THR A 85 6.07 -8.36 -18.51
CA THR A 85 6.11 -8.91 -17.16
C THR A 85 4.82 -8.51 -16.44
N ASP A 86 4.09 -9.52 -15.96
CA ASP A 86 2.87 -9.31 -15.19
C ASP A 86 3.20 -9.41 -13.71
N VAL A 87 2.77 -8.41 -12.92
CA VAL A 87 2.87 -8.39 -11.46
C VAL A 87 1.46 -8.46 -10.90
N GLU A 88 1.15 -9.53 -10.20
CA GLU A 88 -0.14 -9.74 -9.56
C GLU A 88 -0.10 -9.23 -8.11
N ALA A 89 -1.08 -8.41 -7.75
CA ALA A 89 -1.28 -7.92 -6.39
C ALA A 89 -2.62 -8.41 -5.85
N GLU A 90 -2.59 -9.05 -4.67
CA GLU A 90 -3.78 -9.48 -3.94
C GLU A 90 -4.25 -8.38 -3.00
N VAL A 91 -5.56 -8.08 -3.04
CA VAL A 91 -6.20 -7.16 -2.10
C VAL A 91 -6.50 -7.85 -0.79
N LYS A 92 -5.98 -7.29 0.30
CA LYS A 92 -6.24 -7.74 1.66
C LYS A 92 -7.04 -6.69 2.41
N GLN A 93 -7.85 -7.15 3.33
CA GLN A 93 -8.65 -6.28 4.20
C GLN A 93 -7.98 -6.22 5.58
N TYR A 94 -7.79 -5.00 6.05
CA TYR A 94 -7.28 -4.73 7.39
C TYR A 94 -8.32 -3.92 8.15
N GLY A 95 -8.47 -4.17 9.45
CA GLY A 95 -9.42 -3.43 10.28
C GLY A 95 -9.22 -3.76 11.76
N ALA A 96 -9.68 -2.84 12.59
CA ALA A 96 -9.80 -2.98 14.03
C ALA A 96 -11.13 -2.41 14.47
N TYR A 97 -11.59 -2.77 15.66
CA TYR A 97 -12.81 -2.22 16.26
C TYR A 97 -12.60 -1.99 17.75
N VAL A 98 -13.37 -1.04 18.29
CA VAL A 98 -13.46 -0.76 19.72
C VAL A 98 -14.90 -0.95 20.14
N GLU A 99 -15.12 -1.69 21.23
CA GLU A 99 -16.43 -1.86 21.83
C GLU A 99 -16.59 -0.86 22.98
N VAL A 100 -17.62 -0.05 22.92
CA VAL A 100 -17.99 0.92 23.96
C VAL A 100 -19.35 0.50 24.51
N SER A 101 -19.47 0.38 25.85
CA SER A 101 -20.74 0.06 26.48
C SER A 101 -21.61 1.30 26.61
N ASP A 102 -22.94 1.11 26.53
CA ASP A 102 -23.91 2.21 26.68
C ASP A 102 -23.75 2.95 28.02
N LEU A 103 -23.38 2.21 29.09
CA LEU A 103 -23.13 2.81 30.40
C LEU A 103 -21.90 3.70 30.41
N LEU A 104 -20.83 3.30 29.71
CA LEU A 104 -19.63 4.10 29.60
C LEU A 104 -19.89 5.37 28.78
N ASP A 105 -20.59 5.27 27.67
CA ASP A 105 -20.96 6.44 26.85
C ASP A 105 -21.83 7.45 27.63
N LEU A 106 -22.71 6.96 28.51
CA LEU A 106 -23.59 7.80 29.32
C LEU A 106 -22.88 8.42 30.53
N THR A 107 -21.88 7.74 31.11
CA THR A 107 -21.23 8.14 32.36
C THR A 107 -19.86 8.77 32.19
N ALA A 108 -19.23 8.60 31.02
CA ALA A 108 -17.93 9.18 30.73
C ALA A 108 -18.02 10.72 30.64
N TYR A 109 -17.03 11.36 31.20
CA TYR A 109 -16.89 12.81 31.12
C TYR A 109 -16.41 13.26 29.74
N ASP A 110 -15.61 12.41 29.07
CA ASP A 110 -15.04 12.66 27.77
C ASP A 110 -15.86 12.01 26.65
N GLU A 111 -15.74 12.52 25.44
CA GLU A 111 -16.41 11.99 24.23
C GLU A 111 -15.70 10.73 23.72
N VAL A 112 -15.82 9.61 24.45
CA VAL A 112 -15.13 8.34 24.21
C VAL A 112 -15.26 7.84 22.78
N ILE A 113 -16.40 8.07 22.13
CA ILE A 113 -16.66 7.64 20.75
C ILE A 113 -15.80 8.44 19.76
N ASN A 114 -15.72 9.76 19.93
CA ASN A 114 -14.92 10.63 19.06
C ASN A 114 -13.42 10.33 19.22
N ASP A 115 -12.95 10.20 20.45
CA ASP A 115 -11.56 9.89 20.75
C ASP A 115 -11.18 8.50 20.22
N SER A 116 -12.08 7.52 20.34
CA SER A 116 -11.89 6.18 19.77
C SER A 116 -11.79 6.22 18.24
N ALA A 117 -12.59 7.04 17.57
CA ALA A 117 -12.54 7.20 16.12
C ALA A 117 -11.21 7.83 15.66
N GLU A 118 -10.70 8.81 16.41
CA GLU A 118 -9.41 9.44 16.11
C GLU A 118 -8.25 8.45 16.29
N LEU A 119 -8.20 7.72 17.40
CA LEU A 119 -7.18 6.71 17.68
C LEU A 119 -7.21 5.57 16.67
N LEU A 120 -8.40 5.09 16.27
CA LEU A 120 -8.54 4.09 15.21
C LEU A 120 -8.06 4.62 13.86
N GLY A 121 -8.29 5.90 13.57
CA GLY A 121 -7.79 6.57 12.36
C GLY A 121 -6.27 6.61 12.33
N GLU A 122 -5.63 7.01 13.44
CA GLU A 122 -4.17 7.00 13.56
C GLU A 122 -3.58 5.60 13.44
N GLN A 123 -4.21 4.61 14.07
CA GLN A 123 -3.81 3.22 13.97
C GLN A 123 -3.90 2.72 12.53
N LEU A 124 -5.00 2.99 11.84
CA LEU A 124 -5.19 2.62 10.43
C LEU A 124 -4.10 3.24 9.55
N GLY A 125 -3.84 4.54 9.71
CA GLY A 125 -2.79 5.24 8.98
C GLY A 125 -1.42 4.60 9.19
N THR A 126 -1.08 4.29 10.43
CA THR A 126 0.20 3.68 10.80
C THR A 126 0.34 2.26 10.23
N VAL A 127 -0.72 1.45 10.30
CA VAL A 127 -0.70 0.06 9.77
C VAL A 127 -0.52 0.05 8.25
N VAL A 128 -1.27 0.89 7.53
CA VAL A 128 -1.16 0.99 6.06
C VAL A 128 0.24 1.46 5.67
N GLU A 129 0.78 2.44 6.40
CA GLU A 129 2.11 2.96 6.17
C GLU A 129 3.20 1.89 6.39
N TRP A 130 3.11 1.10 7.45
CA TRP A 130 4.04 0.00 7.70
C TRP A 130 3.98 -1.07 6.62
N ILE A 131 2.78 -1.47 6.20
CA ILE A 131 2.59 -2.47 5.14
C ILE A 131 3.21 -1.97 3.83
N THR A 132 2.99 -0.70 3.49
CA THR A 132 3.53 -0.10 2.26
C THR A 132 5.06 -0.02 2.32
N ARG A 133 5.62 0.46 3.44
CA ARG A 133 7.06 0.51 3.68
C ARG A 133 7.69 -0.88 3.59
N ASP A 134 7.09 -1.88 4.24
CA ASP A 134 7.63 -3.23 4.27
C ASP A 134 7.57 -3.88 2.88
N ALA A 135 6.52 -3.60 2.10
CA ALA A 135 6.44 -4.03 0.70
C ALA A 135 7.54 -3.39 -0.16
N MET A 136 7.84 -2.10 0.04
CA MET A 136 8.95 -1.42 -0.65
C MET A 136 10.30 -1.98 -0.24
N CYS A 137 10.52 -2.25 1.05
CA CYS A 137 11.76 -2.80 1.57
C CYS A 137 12.00 -4.27 1.19
N ALA A 138 10.94 -5.02 0.90
CA ALA A 138 11.02 -6.41 0.45
C ALA A 138 11.39 -6.57 -1.03
N GLY A 139 11.45 -5.48 -1.78
CA GLY A 139 11.84 -5.50 -3.19
C GLY A 139 13.26 -6.02 -3.41
N SER A 140 13.47 -6.75 -4.51
CA SER A 140 14.78 -7.26 -4.91
C SER A 140 15.67 -6.23 -5.61
N ASN A 141 15.09 -5.12 -6.05
CA ASN A 141 15.82 -4.05 -6.74
C ASN A 141 16.41 -3.07 -5.71
N VAL A 142 17.47 -3.50 -5.05
CA VAL A 142 18.14 -2.76 -3.97
C VAL A 142 19.59 -2.55 -4.33
N GLN A 143 20.06 -1.33 -4.19
CA GLN A 143 21.46 -0.96 -4.32
C GLN A 143 22.08 -0.72 -2.95
N TYR A 144 23.23 -1.35 -2.70
CA TYR A 144 23.98 -1.17 -1.46
C TYR A 144 25.21 -0.28 -1.68
N ALA A 145 25.55 0.51 -0.66
CA ALA A 145 26.74 1.35 -0.66
C ALA A 145 28.00 0.51 -0.90
N GLY A 146 28.98 1.08 -1.61
CA GLY A 146 30.24 0.38 -1.96
C GLY A 146 30.07 -0.76 -2.98
N GLY A 147 28.92 -0.84 -3.70
CA GLY A 147 28.64 -1.91 -4.66
C GLY A 147 28.55 -3.32 -4.04
N ARG A 148 28.20 -3.39 -2.76
CA ARG A 148 28.09 -4.66 -2.03
C ARG A 148 26.90 -5.48 -2.52
N ALA A 149 27.05 -6.80 -2.48
CA ALA A 149 26.01 -7.74 -2.94
C ALA A 149 24.83 -7.89 -1.97
N GLY A 150 24.95 -7.44 -0.73
CA GLY A 150 23.91 -7.60 0.28
C GLY A 150 24.17 -6.83 1.57
N ARG A 151 23.12 -6.70 2.39
CA ARG A 151 23.15 -5.97 3.67
C ARG A 151 24.24 -6.50 4.62
N ASN A 152 24.47 -7.81 4.63
CA ASN A 152 25.45 -8.45 5.52
C ASN A 152 26.91 -8.18 5.11
N ALA A 153 27.11 -7.69 3.89
CA ALA A 153 28.44 -7.36 3.36
C ALA A 153 28.83 -5.90 3.60
N LEU A 154 27.93 -5.08 4.17
CA LEU A 154 28.20 -3.68 4.49
C LEU A 154 29.19 -3.57 5.66
N THR A 155 30.16 -2.67 5.52
CA THR A 155 31.13 -2.31 6.56
C THR A 155 30.91 -0.89 7.05
N SER A 156 31.52 -0.51 8.17
CA SER A 156 31.43 0.84 8.72
C SER A 156 31.99 1.94 7.80
N GLU A 157 32.79 1.55 6.81
CA GLU A 157 33.40 2.46 5.83
C GLU A 157 32.51 2.68 4.60
N ASP A 158 31.55 1.80 4.35
CA ASP A 158 30.63 1.90 3.23
C ASP A 158 29.63 3.07 3.47
N ARG A 159 29.79 4.15 2.71
CA ARG A 159 28.96 5.36 2.80
C ARG A 159 28.25 5.60 1.50
N LEU A 160 27.07 6.18 1.58
CA LEU A 160 26.33 6.63 0.42
C LEU A 160 27.07 7.82 -0.22
N THR A 161 27.59 7.64 -1.43
CA THR A 161 28.29 8.68 -2.18
C THR A 161 27.42 9.20 -3.33
N THR A 162 27.75 10.40 -3.83
CA THR A 162 27.09 10.98 -5.00
C THR A 162 27.23 10.10 -6.25
N THR A 163 28.31 9.32 -6.33
CA THR A 163 28.53 8.38 -7.44
C THR A 163 27.54 7.23 -7.40
N GLU A 164 27.19 6.75 -6.21
CA GLU A 164 26.20 5.69 -6.04
C GLU A 164 24.78 6.16 -6.30
N ILE A 165 24.43 7.37 -5.85
CA ILE A 165 23.14 8.00 -6.17
C ILE A 165 22.96 8.18 -7.69
N ARG A 166 24.07 8.45 -8.42
CA ARG A 166 24.01 8.57 -9.89
C ARG A 166 23.80 7.24 -10.60
N LYS A 167 24.21 6.12 -9.98
CA LYS A 167 24.03 4.77 -10.55
C LYS A 167 22.63 4.17 -10.28
N ALA A 168 21.90 4.70 -9.28
CA ALA A 168 20.55 4.31 -8.95
C ALA A 168 19.55 4.89 -9.95
#